data_592912c1409f5489228e82bfc58b5255
#
_entry.id   592912c1409f5489228e82bfc58b5255
#
_cell.length_a   1.000
_cell.length_b   1.000
_cell.length_c   1.000
_cell.angle_alpha   90.00
_cell.angle_beta   90.00
_cell.angle_gamma   90.00
#
_symmetry.space_group_name_H-M   'P 1'
#
loop_
_entity.id
_entity.type
_entity.pdbx_description
1 polymer ?
#
loop_
_entity_poly.entity_id
_entity_poly.type
_entity_poly.pdbx_seq_one_letter_code
_entity_poly.pdbx_strand_id
1 'polypeptide(L)'
;MAMRFFRATVLVWVSFGLILAQQAPRLGSNAPNLGYQEVPNWPTQLMNAAGAPAPWNFIQVSGVAVDSRGHILVLHRGARPLLEFESNGKLVRSWDNILFGEGKVAAIAPSYRVPGHSAYSAVYGPAGCDSCGAHSVRVDPEHNVWVIDATGQVIYKMDPQGKILMKLGEKGMAGAGHNTFNLPTDVGFAPNGDFYVTDGYASARVVKFSHDGKYLLEWGSRGTGPGEFELPHNVVVDKQGRVYVTDRENRRIEVFDANGKFLAQWPTVEGVSGLFLTKDEHIWAGGVLLNLQGEVVGRLPNANASGGHGVAVSDSGDVYLAQLDGKVQKFVKR
;
A
#
# COMPACT_ATOMS: atom_id res chain seq x y z
N MET A 1 -51.73 -65.28 -6.01
CA MET A 1 -50.34 -65.12 -5.54
C MET A 1 -49.85 -63.75 -5.95
N ALA A 2 -50.00 -62.75 -5.11
CA ALA A 2 -49.71 -61.32 -5.45
C ALA A 2 -48.44 -60.86 -4.73
N MET A 3 -47.42 -60.63 -5.48
CA MET A 3 -46.11 -60.12 -4.97
C MET A 3 -46.21 -58.64 -4.74
N ARG A 4 -46.11 -58.18 -3.48
CA ARG A 4 -45.98 -56.77 -3.10
C ARG A 4 -44.50 -56.35 -3.17
N PHE A 5 -44.21 -55.39 -4.02
CA PHE A 5 -42.90 -54.70 -4.03
C PHE A 5 -42.91 -53.56 -3.02
N PHE A 6 -42.06 -53.68 -1.98
CA PHE A 6 -41.74 -52.56 -1.10
C PHE A 6 -40.72 -51.64 -1.80
N ARG A 7 -41.12 -50.40 -2.03
CA ARG A 7 -40.17 -49.34 -2.41
C ARG A 7 -39.61 -48.67 -1.14
N ALA A 8 -38.33 -48.87 -0.87
CA ALA A 8 -37.62 -48.15 0.17
C ALA A 8 -37.23 -46.78 -0.38
N THR A 9 -37.79 -45.71 0.20
CA THR A 9 -37.39 -44.32 -0.09
C THR A 9 -36.22 -43.99 0.84
N VAL A 10 -35.04 -43.84 0.25
CA VAL A 10 -33.85 -43.34 0.96
C VAL A 10 -33.95 -41.83 1.01
N LEU A 11 -34.22 -41.22 2.18
CA LEU A 11 -34.09 -39.78 2.43
C LEU A 11 -32.61 -39.47 2.67
N VAL A 12 -32.01 -38.82 1.68
CA VAL A 12 -30.69 -38.22 1.84
C VAL A 12 -30.87 -36.87 2.52
N TRP A 13 -30.48 -36.78 3.80
CA TRP A 13 -30.35 -35.49 4.50
C TRP A 13 -29.07 -34.80 4.02
N VAL A 14 -29.24 -33.78 3.18
CA VAL A 14 -28.14 -32.82 2.88
C VAL A 14 -28.17 -31.80 4.01
N SER A 15 -27.28 -31.98 4.99
CA SER A 15 -27.01 -30.96 5.99
C SER A 15 -26.27 -29.79 5.31
N PHE A 16 -27.00 -28.73 4.99
CA PHE A 16 -26.40 -27.43 4.72
C PHE A 16 -25.82 -26.90 6.04
N GLY A 17 -24.53 -27.13 6.25
CA GLY A 17 -23.77 -26.40 7.26
C GLY A 17 -23.77 -24.92 6.88
N LEU A 18 -24.58 -24.10 7.58
CA LEU A 18 -24.39 -22.67 7.60
C LEU A 18 -23.01 -22.42 8.21
N ILE A 19 -22.01 -22.18 7.37
CA ILE A 19 -20.78 -21.52 7.79
C ILE A 19 -21.22 -20.08 8.09
N LEU A 20 -21.53 -19.81 9.35
CA LEU A 20 -21.58 -18.46 9.87
C LEU A 20 -20.17 -17.88 9.64
N ALA A 21 -20.02 -17.08 8.59
CA ALA A 21 -18.86 -16.24 8.42
C ALA A 21 -18.80 -15.35 9.67
N GLN A 22 -17.93 -15.68 10.60
CA GLN A 22 -17.62 -14.85 11.74
C GLN A 22 -17.14 -13.52 11.16
N GLN A 23 -17.95 -12.46 11.31
CA GLN A 23 -17.54 -11.14 10.93
C GLN A 23 -16.29 -10.81 11.72
N ALA A 24 -15.15 -10.69 11.03
CA ALA A 24 -13.93 -10.23 11.65
C ALA A 24 -14.23 -8.90 12.38
N PRO A 25 -13.69 -8.69 13.58
CA PRO A 25 -13.93 -7.46 14.32
C PRO A 25 -13.49 -6.29 13.44
N ARG A 26 -14.39 -5.34 13.23
CA ARG A 26 -14.10 -4.11 12.49
C ARG A 26 -12.89 -3.44 13.12
N LEU A 27 -11.93 -2.98 12.32
CA LEU A 27 -10.77 -2.19 12.75
C LEU A 27 -11.28 -0.94 13.50
N GLY A 28 -11.55 -1.05 14.78
CA GLY A 28 -12.30 -0.07 15.54
C GLY A 28 -11.49 0.60 16.66
N SER A 29 -12.07 1.65 17.22
CA SER A 29 -11.52 2.52 18.27
C SER A 29 -11.13 1.81 19.58
N ASN A 30 -11.57 0.56 19.81
CA ASN A 30 -11.38 -0.20 21.04
C ASN A 30 -10.15 -1.11 21.02
N ALA A 31 -9.31 -1.09 19.99
CA ALA A 31 -8.07 -1.86 19.96
C ALA A 31 -7.12 -1.39 21.07
N PRO A 32 -6.42 -2.33 21.77
CA PRO A 32 -5.50 -1.95 22.84
C PRO A 32 -4.35 -1.11 22.31
N ASN A 33 -3.91 -0.13 23.11
CA ASN A 33 -2.71 0.64 22.83
C ASN A 33 -1.47 -0.26 22.99
N LEU A 34 -0.60 -0.31 21.99
CA LEU A 34 0.60 -1.13 21.98
C LEU A 34 1.78 -0.54 22.75
N GLY A 35 1.59 0.57 23.48
CA GLY A 35 2.65 1.21 24.28
C GLY A 35 3.61 2.07 23.45
N TYR A 36 3.25 2.38 22.22
CA TYR A 36 4.02 3.32 21.40
C TYR A 36 3.79 4.77 21.84
N GLN A 37 4.78 5.61 21.58
CA GLN A 37 4.72 7.06 21.78
C GLN A 37 5.19 7.76 20.53
N GLU A 38 4.47 8.79 20.10
CA GLU A 38 4.87 9.64 18.97
C GLU A 38 6.10 10.47 19.36
N VAL A 39 7.09 10.52 18.46
CA VAL A 39 8.26 11.38 18.56
C VAL A 39 7.90 12.74 17.97
N PRO A 40 7.83 13.81 18.76
CA PRO A 40 7.45 15.11 18.25
C PRO A 40 8.51 15.67 17.28
N ASN A 41 8.06 16.42 16.30
CA ASN A 41 8.91 17.15 15.34
C ASN A 41 9.92 16.27 14.58
N TRP A 42 9.54 15.04 14.27
CA TRP A 42 10.31 14.19 13.34
C TRP A 42 9.82 14.42 11.90
N PRO A 43 10.71 14.53 10.90
CA PRO A 43 12.18 14.60 10.97
C PRO A 43 12.66 15.94 11.54
N THR A 44 13.93 15.97 11.97
CA THR A 44 14.55 17.18 12.54
C THR A 44 14.38 18.39 11.61
N GLN A 45 13.83 19.47 12.14
CA GLN A 45 13.55 20.67 11.37
C GLN A 45 14.84 21.28 10.80
N LEU A 46 14.75 21.80 9.58
CA LEU A 46 15.82 22.62 9.01
C LEU A 46 15.96 23.92 9.79
N MET A 47 17.17 24.47 9.80
CA MET A 47 17.40 25.81 10.32
C MET A 47 17.37 26.79 9.13
N ASN A 48 16.61 27.85 9.24
CA ASN A 48 16.62 28.93 8.24
C ASN A 48 17.91 29.79 8.37
N ALA A 49 18.10 30.72 7.46
CA ALA A 49 19.28 31.59 7.44
C ALA A 49 19.44 32.45 8.70
N ALA A 50 18.39 32.66 9.49
CA ALA A 50 18.40 33.35 10.77
C ALA A 50 18.66 32.43 11.98
N GLY A 51 18.90 31.13 11.74
CA GLY A 51 19.10 30.14 12.80
C GLY A 51 17.81 29.71 13.52
N ALA A 52 16.64 30.03 12.99
CA ALA A 52 15.36 29.59 13.54
C ALA A 52 14.89 28.28 12.86
N PRO A 53 14.20 27.38 13.60
CA PRO A 53 13.62 26.18 13.03
C PRO A 53 12.65 26.51 11.90
N ALA A 54 12.82 25.84 10.75
CA ALA A 54 11.93 25.94 9.60
C ALA A 54 11.27 24.56 9.37
N PRO A 55 9.95 24.49 9.27
CA PRO A 55 9.27 23.22 8.99
C PRO A 55 9.62 22.73 7.58
N TRP A 56 9.62 21.40 7.39
CA TRP A 56 9.67 20.79 6.08
C TRP A 56 8.41 21.14 5.29
N ASN A 57 8.60 21.51 4.04
CA ASN A 57 7.47 21.71 3.12
C ASN A 57 7.31 20.47 2.23
N PHE A 58 6.74 19.42 2.78
CA PHE A 58 6.49 18.18 2.05
C PHE A 58 5.28 18.25 1.12
N ILE A 59 4.42 19.25 1.26
CA ILE A 59 3.12 19.39 0.58
C ILE A 59 2.18 18.21 0.97
N GLN A 60 2.52 16.99 0.57
CA GLN A 60 1.89 15.73 0.97
C GLN A 60 2.97 14.66 1.05
N VAL A 61 3.04 13.91 2.13
CA VAL A 61 3.90 12.73 2.22
C VAL A 61 3.12 11.51 1.76
N SER A 62 3.53 10.95 0.64
CA SER A 62 2.82 9.84 0.00
C SER A 62 3.41 8.47 0.32
N GLY A 63 4.68 8.40 0.71
CA GLY A 63 5.32 7.13 1.03
C GLY A 63 6.43 7.28 2.07
N VAL A 64 6.68 6.19 2.80
CA VAL A 64 7.79 6.03 3.71
C VAL A 64 8.32 4.61 3.62
N ALA A 65 9.64 4.43 3.68
CA ALA A 65 10.29 3.14 3.74
C ALA A 65 11.53 3.20 4.65
N VAL A 66 12.01 2.06 5.12
CA VAL A 66 13.25 1.95 5.88
C VAL A 66 14.23 1.11 5.06
N ASP A 67 15.45 1.61 4.88
CA ASP A 67 16.50 0.87 4.17
C ASP A 67 17.29 -0.06 5.10
N SER A 68 18.20 -0.86 4.53
CA SER A 68 19.02 -1.81 5.31
C SER A 68 20.00 -1.18 6.30
N ARG A 69 20.25 0.13 6.21
CA ARG A 69 21.07 0.90 7.14
C ARG A 69 20.24 1.50 8.27
N GLY A 70 18.92 1.32 8.25
CA GLY A 70 17.97 1.96 9.16
C GLY A 70 17.69 3.41 8.82
N HIS A 71 18.04 3.87 7.61
CA HIS A 71 17.66 5.20 7.14
C HIS A 71 16.22 5.19 6.65
N ILE A 72 15.57 6.32 6.81
CA ILE A 72 14.17 6.51 6.49
C ILE A 72 14.06 7.26 5.17
N LEU A 73 13.49 6.60 4.17
CA LEU A 73 13.14 7.18 2.89
C LEU A 73 11.77 7.82 3.00
N VAL A 74 11.67 9.10 2.69
CA VAL A 74 10.43 9.87 2.71
C VAL A 74 10.12 10.34 1.30
N LEU A 75 9.02 9.84 0.73
CA LEU A 75 8.53 10.25 -0.58
C LEU A 75 7.41 11.27 -0.40
N HIS A 76 7.53 12.41 -1.06
CA HIS A 76 6.55 13.49 -0.93
C HIS A 76 6.33 14.23 -2.27
N ARG A 77 5.29 15.08 -2.33
CA ARG A 77 4.86 15.73 -3.57
C ARG A 77 5.42 17.14 -3.79
N GLY A 78 6.36 17.60 -2.97
CA GLY A 78 7.09 18.84 -3.15
C GLY A 78 8.32 18.70 -4.02
N ALA A 79 9.12 19.74 -4.07
CA ALA A 79 10.43 19.72 -4.71
C ALA A 79 11.36 18.70 -4.04
N ARG A 80 12.22 18.02 -4.81
CA ARG A 80 13.08 16.91 -4.33
C ARG A 80 12.29 15.80 -3.65
N PRO A 81 11.48 15.07 -4.40
CA PRO A 81 10.40 14.24 -3.86
C PRO A 81 10.85 13.04 -3.02
N LEU A 82 12.08 12.57 -3.13
CA LEU A 82 12.61 11.48 -2.32
C LEU A 82 13.78 11.97 -1.46
N LEU A 83 13.59 11.96 -0.16
CA LEU A 83 14.56 12.36 0.85
C LEU A 83 14.93 11.17 1.74
N GLU A 84 16.20 11.11 2.17
CA GLU A 84 16.73 10.08 3.05
C GLU A 84 17.18 10.72 4.37
N PHE A 85 16.71 10.15 5.49
CA PHE A 85 17.00 10.64 6.84
C PHE A 85 17.63 9.54 7.70
N GLU A 86 18.50 9.91 8.61
CA GLU A 86 18.86 9.05 9.76
C GLU A 86 17.62 8.82 10.66
N SER A 87 17.62 7.77 11.47
CA SER A 87 16.52 7.47 12.38
C SER A 87 16.21 8.58 13.39
N ASN A 88 17.21 9.42 13.73
CA ASN A 88 17.04 10.62 14.56
C ASN A 88 16.40 11.80 13.83
N GLY A 89 16.17 11.67 12.51
CA GLY A 89 15.54 12.69 11.68
C GLY A 89 16.50 13.65 10.98
N LYS A 90 17.81 13.46 11.08
CA LYS A 90 18.80 14.26 10.35
C LYS A 90 18.78 13.88 8.86
N LEU A 91 18.73 14.90 7.99
CA LEU A 91 18.80 14.69 6.54
C LEU A 91 20.17 14.12 6.15
N VAL A 92 20.16 13.02 5.38
CA VAL A 92 21.35 12.39 4.80
C VAL A 92 21.56 12.92 3.37
N ARG A 93 20.54 12.79 2.52
CA ARG A 93 20.59 13.25 1.12
C ARG A 93 19.21 13.40 0.50
N SER A 94 19.18 14.02 -0.66
CA SER A 94 18.07 14.01 -1.62
C SER A 94 18.41 13.08 -2.80
N TRP A 95 17.42 12.39 -3.33
CA TRP A 95 17.55 11.55 -4.51
C TRP A 95 17.06 12.33 -5.73
N ASP A 96 17.96 13.12 -6.33
CA ASP A 96 17.60 14.11 -7.36
C ASP A 96 17.53 13.52 -8.79
N ASN A 97 17.79 12.24 -8.95
CA ASN A 97 17.83 11.56 -10.26
C ASN A 97 16.48 10.98 -10.72
N ILE A 98 15.42 11.13 -9.91
CA ILE A 98 14.08 10.67 -10.26
C ILE A 98 13.27 11.90 -10.73
N LEU A 99 12.92 11.91 -12.00
CA LEU A 99 11.99 12.88 -12.55
C LEU A 99 10.58 12.28 -12.49
N PHE A 100 9.79 12.72 -11.52
CA PHE A 100 8.36 12.40 -11.49
C PHE A 100 7.64 13.12 -12.63
N GLY A 101 6.54 12.52 -13.10
CA GLY A 101 5.68 13.17 -14.07
C GLY A 101 5.25 14.54 -13.54
N GLU A 102 5.49 15.57 -14.32
CA GLU A 102 4.88 16.89 -14.07
C GLU A 102 3.37 16.65 -13.94
N GLY A 103 2.72 17.21 -12.91
CA GLY A 103 1.32 16.98 -12.56
C GLY A 103 0.26 17.36 -13.60
N LYS A 104 0.65 17.57 -14.82
CA LYS A 104 -0.23 17.54 -15.99
C LYS A 104 -0.47 16.08 -16.35
N VAL A 105 -1.33 15.43 -15.58
CA VAL A 105 -2.01 14.24 -16.10
C VAL A 105 -2.62 14.68 -17.42
N ALA A 106 -2.12 14.16 -18.52
CA ALA A 106 -2.87 14.14 -19.78
C ALA A 106 -4.27 13.70 -19.39
N ALA A 107 -5.26 14.55 -19.58
CA ALA A 107 -6.58 14.43 -18.98
C ALA A 107 -6.99 12.97 -18.87
N ILE A 108 -7.12 12.45 -17.63
CA ILE A 108 -7.72 11.13 -17.42
C ILE A 108 -9.00 11.20 -18.23
N ALA A 109 -9.11 10.31 -19.22
CA ALA A 109 -10.25 10.32 -20.12
C ALA A 109 -11.53 10.38 -19.28
N PRO A 110 -12.51 11.21 -19.63
CA PRO A 110 -13.74 11.37 -18.82
C PRO A 110 -14.42 10.04 -18.47
N SER A 111 -14.18 9.00 -19.26
CA SER A 111 -14.64 7.62 -19.03
C SER A 111 -14.07 6.96 -17.77
N TYR A 112 -12.96 7.46 -17.20
CA TYR A 112 -12.36 6.98 -15.95
C TYR A 112 -12.78 7.80 -14.72
N ARG A 113 -13.54 8.87 -14.88
CA ARG A 113 -14.09 9.63 -13.77
C ARG A 113 -15.32 8.91 -13.25
N VAL A 114 -15.21 8.22 -12.14
CA VAL A 114 -16.39 7.70 -11.42
C VAL A 114 -17.04 8.89 -10.69
N PRO A 115 -18.27 9.29 -11.05
CA PRO A 115 -18.94 10.39 -10.38
C PRO A 115 -19.09 10.10 -8.89
N GLY A 116 -18.70 11.05 -8.03
CA GLY A 116 -18.86 10.95 -6.58
C GLY A 116 -17.65 10.37 -5.83
N HIS A 117 -16.57 9.94 -6.49
CA HIS A 117 -15.36 9.48 -5.82
C HIS A 117 -14.31 10.58 -5.69
N SER A 118 -13.99 10.95 -4.45
CA SER A 118 -12.92 11.89 -4.10
C SER A 118 -11.50 11.32 -4.33
N ALA A 119 -11.38 10.01 -4.56
CA ALA A 119 -10.11 9.31 -4.75
C ALA A 119 -9.24 9.93 -5.86
N TYR A 120 -9.85 10.44 -6.90
CA TYR A 120 -9.14 11.06 -8.01
C TYR A 120 -8.48 12.39 -7.68
N SER A 121 -9.04 13.18 -6.78
CA SER A 121 -8.41 14.44 -6.34
C SER A 121 -7.12 14.21 -5.57
N ALA A 122 -7.00 13.07 -4.88
CA ALA A 122 -5.80 12.70 -4.14
C ALA A 122 -4.62 12.32 -5.06
N VAL A 123 -4.91 11.80 -6.27
CA VAL A 123 -3.86 11.45 -7.27
C VAL A 123 -3.26 12.69 -7.91
N TYR A 124 -4.08 13.69 -8.15
CA TYR A 124 -3.63 14.95 -8.80
C TYR A 124 -2.79 15.83 -7.87
N GLY A 125 -2.73 15.49 -6.58
CA GLY A 125 -2.08 16.31 -5.57
C GLY A 125 -2.77 17.66 -5.37
N PRO A 126 -2.37 18.40 -4.34
CA PRO A 126 -2.82 19.78 -4.15
C PRO A 126 -2.27 20.68 -5.25
N ALA A 127 -2.93 21.81 -5.48
CA ALA A 127 -2.40 22.85 -6.34
C ALA A 127 -0.97 23.24 -5.92
N GLY A 128 -0.05 23.29 -6.87
CA GLY A 128 1.35 23.65 -6.61
C GLY A 128 2.27 22.50 -6.21
N CYS A 129 1.87 21.23 -6.41
CA CYS A 129 2.80 20.11 -6.25
C CYS A 129 3.80 20.06 -7.42
N ASP A 130 5.09 19.90 -7.10
CA ASP A 130 6.16 19.77 -8.10
C ASP A 130 6.29 18.32 -8.60
N SER A 131 5.92 17.33 -7.76
CA SER A 131 6.05 15.90 -7.99
C SER A 131 4.75 15.17 -7.69
N CYS A 132 3.65 15.56 -8.34
CA CYS A 132 2.31 15.05 -8.07
C CYS A 132 2.18 13.53 -8.24
N GLY A 133 2.99 12.93 -9.11
CA GLY A 133 3.02 11.49 -9.36
C GLY A 133 3.66 10.66 -8.26
N ALA A 134 4.41 11.25 -7.35
CA ALA A 134 5.05 10.54 -6.24
C ALA A 134 3.99 9.85 -5.37
N HIS A 135 3.93 8.51 -5.43
CA HIS A 135 2.84 7.76 -4.81
C HIS A 135 3.30 6.80 -3.71
N SER A 136 4.23 5.91 -3.98
CA SER A 136 4.73 4.94 -3.02
C SER A 136 6.25 4.75 -3.15
N VAL A 137 6.91 4.45 -2.02
CA VAL A 137 8.30 4.01 -1.94
C VAL A 137 8.39 2.73 -1.13
N ARG A 138 9.14 1.75 -1.63
CA ARG A 138 9.39 0.45 -0.97
C ARG A 138 10.86 0.09 -1.04
N VAL A 139 11.30 -0.76 -0.13
CA VAL A 139 12.62 -1.40 -0.19
C VAL A 139 12.41 -2.90 -0.32
N ASP A 140 13.02 -3.51 -1.34
CA ASP A 140 12.92 -4.95 -1.56
C ASP A 140 13.88 -5.75 -0.66
N PRO A 141 13.74 -7.08 -0.57
CA PRO A 141 14.65 -7.91 0.23
C PRO A 141 16.13 -7.85 -0.20
N GLU A 142 16.42 -7.41 -1.42
CA GLU A 142 17.77 -7.18 -1.95
C GLU A 142 18.28 -5.75 -1.67
N HIS A 143 17.51 -4.97 -0.89
CA HIS A 143 17.80 -3.59 -0.49
C HIS A 143 17.70 -2.55 -1.62
N ASN A 144 17.08 -2.89 -2.74
CA ASN A 144 16.80 -1.91 -3.79
C ASN A 144 15.58 -1.05 -3.42
N VAL A 145 15.62 0.19 -3.86
CA VAL A 145 14.55 1.17 -3.63
C VAL A 145 13.62 1.18 -4.84
N TRP A 146 12.35 0.95 -4.57
CA TRP A 146 11.28 1.01 -5.56
C TRP A 146 10.45 2.26 -5.36
N VAL A 147 10.17 2.96 -6.46
CA VAL A 147 9.39 4.19 -6.45
C VAL A 147 8.32 4.13 -7.51
N ILE A 148 7.11 4.46 -7.11
CA ILE A 148 5.95 4.51 -7.99
C ILE A 148 5.64 5.96 -8.36
N ASP A 149 5.72 6.26 -9.65
CA ASP A 149 5.22 7.49 -10.26
C ASP A 149 3.84 7.21 -10.87
N ALA A 150 2.79 7.42 -10.08
CA ALA A 150 1.43 7.11 -10.51
C ALA A 150 1.01 7.91 -11.74
N THR A 151 1.24 9.22 -11.76
CA THR A 151 0.85 10.06 -12.90
C THR A 151 1.78 9.92 -14.09
N GLY A 152 3.03 9.53 -13.84
CA GLY A 152 3.99 9.17 -14.89
C GLY A 152 3.77 7.78 -15.48
N GLN A 153 2.90 6.94 -14.89
CA GLN A 153 2.59 5.58 -15.33
C GLN A 153 3.79 4.63 -15.28
N VAL A 154 4.77 4.90 -14.40
CA VAL A 154 6.02 4.14 -14.33
C VAL A 154 6.39 3.75 -12.91
N ILE A 155 7.14 2.66 -12.82
CA ILE A 155 7.72 2.13 -11.59
C ILE A 155 9.22 2.01 -11.81
N TYR A 156 10.01 2.53 -10.87
CA TYR A 156 11.46 2.45 -10.90
C TYR A 156 11.97 1.52 -9.80
N LYS A 157 12.87 0.59 -10.15
CA LYS A 157 13.75 -0.12 -9.20
C LYS A 157 15.13 0.52 -9.29
N MET A 158 15.70 0.88 -8.16
CA MET A 158 17.01 1.53 -8.07
C MET A 158 17.89 0.80 -7.06
N ASP A 159 19.18 0.79 -7.27
CA ASP A 159 20.11 0.39 -6.21
C ASP A 159 20.17 1.42 -5.07
N PRO A 160 20.79 1.08 -3.92
CA PRO A 160 20.92 2.01 -2.80
C PRO A 160 21.70 3.31 -3.11
N GLN A 161 22.38 3.40 -4.24
CA GLN A 161 23.08 4.58 -4.72
C GLN A 161 22.20 5.46 -5.63
N GLY A 162 21.01 4.94 -6.04
CA GLY A 162 20.05 5.64 -6.88
C GLY A 162 20.19 5.35 -8.36
N LYS A 163 21.04 4.40 -8.77
CA LYS A 163 21.11 3.95 -10.16
C LYS A 163 19.88 3.15 -10.52
N ILE A 164 19.19 3.51 -11.60
CA ILE A 164 18.02 2.77 -12.09
C ILE A 164 18.48 1.40 -12.61
N LEU A 165 17.94 0.34 -12.00
CA LEU A 165 18.17 -1.05 -12.37
C LEU A 165 17.05 -1.59 -13.27
N MET A 166 15.81 -1.13 -13.05
CA MET A 166 14.62 -1.53 -13.82
C MET A 166 13.65 -0.38 -13.92
N LYS A 167 12.98 -0.29 -15.04
CA LYS A 167 11.82 0.59 -15.26
C LYS A 167 10.69 -0.22 -15.87
N LEU A 168 9.53 -0.23 -15.23
CA LEU A 168 8.30 -0.80 -15.74
C LEU A 168 7.34 0.31 -16.14
N GLY A 169 6.59 0.07 -17.18
CA GLY A 169 5.71 1.07 -17.77
C GLY A 169 6.44 2.00 -18.75
N GLU A 170 5.63 2.80 -19.45
CA GLU A 170 6.11 3.82 -20.37
C GLU A 170 5.62 5.20 -19.90
N LYS A 171 6.58 6.12 -19.70
CA LYS A 171 6.28 7.41 -19.08
C LYS A 171 5.25 8.19 -19.87
N GLY A 172 4.16 8.55 -19.18
CA GLY A 172 3.04 9.29 -19.76
C GLY A 172 2.08 8.44 -20.61
N MET A 173 2.32 7.14 -20.75
CA MET A 173 1.46 6.22 -21.50
C MET A 173 0.61 5.39 -20.52
N ALA A 174 -0.64 5.79 -20.34
CA ALA A 174 -1.62 5.01 -19.58
C ALA A 174 -2.13 3.83 -20.41
N GLY A 175 -2.29 2.67 -19.76
CA GLY A 175 -2.84 1.47 -20.42
C GLY A 175 -3.04 0.30 -19.46
N ALA A 176 -3.77 -0.71 -19.90
CA ALA A 176 -4.02 -1.94 -19.19
C ALA A 176 -3.31 -3.15 -19.85
N GLY A 177 -2.24 -2.92 -20.60
CA GLY A 177 -1.40 -3.97 -21.17
C GLY A 177 -0.45 -4.59 -20.15
N HIS A 178 0.28 -5.62 -20.56
CA HIS A 178 1.20 -6.36 -19.69
C HIS A 178 2.37 -5.51 -19.18
N ASN A 179 2.72 -4.44 -19.88
CA ASN A 179 3.82 -3.53 -19.52
C ASN A 179 3.39 -2.05 -19.55
N THR A 180 2.12 -1.78 -19.33
CA THR A 180 1.58 -0.44 -19.16
C THR A 180 0.67 -0.42 -17.94
N PHE A 181 0.60 0.72 -17.27
CA PHE A 181 -0.21 0.93 -16.07
C PHE A 181 -1.20 2.07 -16.29
N ASN A 182 -2.19 2.13 -15.43
CA ASN A 182 -3.13 3.25 -15.41
C ASN A 182 -3.30 3.76 -13.97
N LEU A 183 -2.36 4.61 -13.56
CA LEU A 183 -2.20 5.15 -12.21
C LEU A 183 -1.86 4.06 -11.17
N PRO A 184 -0.68 3.41 -11.30
CA PRO A 184 -0.22 2.40 -10.35
C PRO A 184 -0.02 2.98 -8.96
N THR A 185 -0.20 2.16 -7.93
CA THR A 185 -0.25 2.63 -6.55
C THR A 185 0.86 2.08 -5.67
N ASP A 186 1.20 0.79 -5.76
CA ASP A 186 2.20 0.19 -4.88
C ASP A 186 2.87 -1.04 -5.50
N VAL A 187 3.93 -1.55 -4.83
CA VAL A 187 4.61 -2.80 -5.15
C VAL A 187 4.85 -3.63 -3.89
N GLY A 188 4.60 -4.94 -3.96
CA GLY A 188 4.86 -5.90 -2.88
C GLY A 188 5.69 -7.08 -3.38
N PHE A 189 6.57 -7.63 -2.54
CA PHE A 189 7.59 -8.60 -2.90
C PHE A 189 7.27 -9.98 -2.31
N ALA A 190 7.34 -11.02 -3.14
CA ALA A 190 7.19 -12.39 -2.74
C ALA A 190 8.54 -13.01 -2.30
N PRO A 191 8.51 -14.06 -1.45
CA PRO A 191 9.74 -14.73 -1.00
C PRO A 191 10.58 -15.36 -2.13
N ASN A 192 9.95 -15.70 -3.25
CA ASN A 192 10.64 -16.26 -4.42
C ASN A 192 11.26 -15.21 -5.36
N GLY A 193 11.15 -13.93 -5.01
CA GLY A 193 11.62 -12.79 -5.79
C GLY A 193 10.61 -12.23 -6.79
N ASP A 194 9.49 -12.90 -7.06
CA ASP A 194 8.40 -12.31 -7.83
C ASP A 194 7.84 -11.08 -7.10
N PHE A 195 7.19 -10.19 -7.82
CA PHE A 195 6.58 -9.03 -7.20
C PHE A 195 5.21 -8.72 -7.82
N TYR A 196 4.41 -7.99 -7.05
CA TYR A 196 3.05 -7.62 -7.40
C TYR A 196 2.90 -6.12 -7.44
N VAL A 197 2.23 -5.60 -8.45
CA VAL A 197 1.91 -4.18 -8.61
C VAL A 197 0.41 -4.00 -8.50
N THR A 198 -0.03 -3.12 -7.62
CA THR A 198 -1.40 -2.63 -7.63
C THR A 198 -1.50 -1.50 -8.65
N ASP A 199 -2.36 -1.70 -9.67
CA ASP A 199 -2.68 -0.70 -10.70
C ASP A 199 -4.11 -0.19 -10.42
N GLY A 200 -4.20 0.70 -9.41
CA GLY A 200 -5.43 0.86 -8.65
C GLY A 200 -6.37 1.94 -9.13
N TYR A 201 -5.89 3.17 -9.36
CA TYR A 201 -6.82 4.30 -9.52
C TYR A 201 -7.71 4.21 -10.77
N ALA A 202 -7.20 3.65 -11.85
CA ALA A 202 -7.97 3.60 -13.07
C ALA A 202 -8.16 2.18 -13.67
N SER A 203 -7.33 1.19 -13.31
CA SER A 203 -7.42 -0.18 -13.84
C SER A 203 -8.10 -1.17 -12.88
N ALA A 204 -8.06 -0.96 -11.56
CA ALA A 204 -8.63 -1.85 -10.53
C ALA A 204 -8.10 -3.29 -10.62
N ARG A 205 -6.78 -3.47 -10.79
CA ARG A 205 -6.14 -4.79 -10.93
C ARG A 205 -4.86 -4.90 -10.10
N VAL A 206 -4.42 -6.13 -9.91
CA VAL A 206 -3.09 -6.49 -9.41
C VAL A 206 -2.36 -7.24 -10.51
N VAL A 207 -1.13 -6.86 -10.81
CA VAL A 207 -0.29 -7.47 -11.84
C VAL A 207 0.91 -8.12 -11.20
N LYS A 208 1.17 -9.40 -11.49
CA LYS A 208 2.32 -10.16 -11.04
C LYS A 208 3.41 -10.16 -12.07
N PHE A 209 4.64 -9.90 -11.64
CA PHE A 209 5.86 -9.97 -12.43
C PHE A 209 6.84 -10.94 -11.81
N SER A 210 7.70 -11.55 -12.65
CA SER A 210 8.88 -12.26 -12.18
C SER A 210 9.95 -11.29 -11.68
N HIS A 211 10.93 -11.80 -10.93
CA HIS A 211 12.05 -11.02 -10.40
C HIS A 211 12.75 -10.14 -11.45
N ASP A 212 12.84 -10.60 -12.70
CA ASP A 212 13.43 -9.89 -13.83
C ASP A 212 12.47 -8.94 -14.58
N GLY A 213 11.26 -8.72 -14.05
CA GLY A 213 10.27 -7.78 -14.58
C GLY A 213 9.42 -8.29 -15.73
N LYS A 214 9.39 -9.62 -15.99
CA LYS A 214 8.51 -10.20 -16.99
C LYS A 214 7.10 -10.38 -16.42
N TYR A 215 6.09 -9.99 -17.17
CA TYR A 215 4.69 -10.24 -16.85
C TYR A 215 4.45 -11.75 -16.66
N LEU A 216 3.72 -12.11 -15.60
CA LEU A 216 3.33 -13.48 -15.32
C LEU A 216 1.81 -13.67 -15.41
N LEU A 217 1.05 -12.88 -14.67
CA LEU A 217 -0.40 -12.91 -14.63
C LEU A 217 -0.97 -11.63 -14.02
N GLU A 218 -2.27 -11.44 -14.13
CA GLU A 218 -3.01 -10.38 -13.45
C GLU A 218 -4.39 -10.87 -13.02
N TRP A 219 -4.97 -10.18 -12.05
CA TRP A 219 -6.35 -10.39 -11.62
C TRP A 219 -6.98 -9.11 -11.12
N GLY A 220 -8.28 -9.15 -10.95
CA GLY A 220 -9.09 -8.04 -10.48
C GLY A 220 -9.84 -7.36 -11.63
N SER A 221 -10.95 -6.79 -11.25
CA SER A 221 -11.80 -5.94 -12.08
C SER A 221 -12.54 -4.96 -11.18
N ARG A 222 -13.11 -3.91 -11.74
CA ARG A 222 -13.86 -2.95 -10.94
C ARG A 222 -15.14 -3.56 -10.38
N GLY A 223 -15.34 -3.45 -9.06
CA GLY A 223 -16.53 -3.96 -8.39
C GLY A 223 -16.38 -4.08 -6.88
N THR A 224 -17.34 -4.79 -6.26
CA THR A 224 -17.43 -4.99 -4.80
C THR A 224 -17.44 -6.46 -4.38
N GLY A 225 -17.49 -7.38 -5.34
CA GLY A 225 -17.45 -8.82 -5.11
C GLY A 225 -16.05 -9.30 -4.68
N PRO A 226 -15.92 -10.59 -4.27
CA PRO A 226 -14.62 -11.19 -3.98
C PRO A 226 -13.71 -11.19 -5.21
N GLY A 227 -12.51 -10.64 -5.07
CA GLY A 227 -11.55 -10.50 -6.17
C GLY A 227 -11.82 -9.34 -7.13
N GLU A 228 -12.85 -8.55 -6.87
CA GLU A 228 -13.08 -7.27 -7.53
C GLU A 228 -12.57 -6.14 -6.64
N PHE A 229 -12.18 -5.02 -7.23
CA PHE A 229 -11.65 -3.87 -6.50
C PHE A 229 -12.35 -2.57 -6.92
N GLU A 230 -12.58 -1.68 -5.97
CA GLU A 230 -12.82 -0.27 -6.33
C GLU A 230 -11.50 0.49 -6.42
N LEU A 231 -10.58 0.27 -5.46
CA LEU A 231 -9.26 0.87 -5.47
C LEU A 231 -8.22 -0.03 -4.77
N PRO A 232 -7.57 -0.96 -5.48
CA PRO A 232 -6.42 -1.68 -4.93
C PRO A 232 -5.27 -0.70 -4.74
N HIS A 233 -4.89 -0.45 -3.46
CA HIS A 233 -4.02 0.67 -3.12
C HIS A 233 -2.63 0.26 -2.64
N ASN A 234 -2.53 -0.64 -1.66
CA ASN A 234 -1.26 -1.20 -1.21
C ASN A 234 -1.27 -2.72 -1.26
N VAL A 235 -0.07 -3.31 -1.36
CA VAL A 235 0.10 -4.75 -1.42
C VAL A 235 1.28 -5.21 -0.59
N VAL A 236 1.09 -6.28 0.21
CA VAL A 236 2.16 -7.00 0.92
C VAL A 236 2.01 -8.50 0.71
N VAL A 237 3.10 -9.25 0.84
CA VAL A 237 3.13 -10.71 0.61
C VAL A 237 3.79 -11.38 1.79
N ASP A 238 3.15 -12.42 2.36
CA ASP A 238 3.71 -13.17 3.49
C ASP A 238 4.69 -14.27 3.06
N LYS A 239 5.29 -14.94 4.04
CA LYS A 239 6.26 -16.01 3.81
C LYS A 239 5.67 -17.24 3.10
N GLN A 240 4.34 -17.40 3.15
CA GLN A 240 3.61 -18.47 2.47
C GLN A 240 3.22 -18.07 1.04
N GLY A 241 3.52 -16.83 0.62
CA GLY A 241 3.18 -16.30 -0.69
C GLY A 241 1.73 -15.81 -0.80
N ARG A 242 1.01 -15.63 0.33
CA ARG A 242 -0.32 -15.02 0.30
C ARG A 242 -0.17 -13.51 0.09
N VAL A 243 -1.02 -12.97 -0.75
CA VAL A 243 -1.02 -11.58 -1.20
C VAL A 243 -2.16 -10.83 -0.51
N TYR A 244 -1.84 -9.78 0.21
CA TYR A 244 -2.78 -8.94 0.94
C TYR A 244 -2.87 -7.59 0.25
N VAL A 245 -4.06 -7.22 -0.18
CA VAL A 245 -4.32 -6.00 -0.96
C VAL A 245 -5.34 -5.13 -0.23
N THR A 246 -5.01 -3.87 0.02
CA THR A 246 -6.03 -2.91 0.47
C THR A 246 -6.92 -2.56 -0.71
N ASP A 247 -8.21 -2.80 -0.59
CA ASP A 247 -9.25 -2.28 -1.46
C ASP A 247 -9.89 -1.08 -0.75
N ARG A 248 -9.21 0.08 -0.87
CA ARG A 248 -9.40 1.26 -0.03
C ARG A 248 -10.83 1.77 -0.04
N GLU A 249 -11.41 1.96 -1.20
CA GLU A 249 -12.75 2.53 -1.34
C GLU A 249 -13.85 1.54 -0.96
N ASN A 250 -13.62 0.23 -1.11
CA ASN A 250 -14.50 -0.81 -0.58
C ASN A 250 -14.27 -1.07 0.93
N ARG A 251 -13.32 -0.37 1.57
CA ARG A 251 -13.01 -0.46 3.01
C ARG A 251 -12.76 -1.88 3.47
N ARG A 252 -11.86 -2.57 2.76
CA ARG A 252 -11.46 -3.95 3.08
C ARG A 252 -10.00 -4.21 2.73
N ILE A 253 -9.46 -5.28 3.28
CA ILE A 253 -8.25 -5.94 2.82
C ILE A 253 -8.68 -7.26 2.22
N GLU A 254 -8.30 -7.55 0.99
CA GLU A 254 -8.51 -8.85 0.38
C GLU A 254 -7.23 -9.68 0.39
N VAL A 255 -7.39 -10.99 0.57
CA VAL A 255 -6.31 -11.96 0.67
C VAL A 255 -6.41 -12.94 -0.49
N PHE A 256 -5.29 -13.15 -1.19
CA PHE A 256 -5.19 -14.03 -2.34
C PHE A 256 -4.06 -15.03 -2.16
N ASP A 257 -4.10 -16.14 -2.89
CA ASP A 257 -2.91 -16.95 -3.11
C ASP A 257 -1.94 -16.30 -4.11
N ALA A 258 -0.78 -16.90 -4.31
CA ALA A 258 0.25 -16.39 -5.22
C ALA A 258 -0.18 -16.28 -6.70
N ASN A 259 -1.31 -16.86 -7.07
CA ASN A 259 -1.88 -16.87 -8.42
C ASN A 259 -3.16 -16.02 -8.55
N GLY A 260 -3.47 -15.22 -7.53
CA GLY A 260 -4.62 -14.31 -7.56
C GLY A 260 -5.97 -14.97 -7.24
N LYS A 261 -5.98 -16.23 -6.74
CA LYS A 261 -7.21 -16.85 -6.25
C LYS A 261 -7.61 -16.22 -4.91
N PHE A 262 -8.83 -15.70 -4.84
CA PHE A 262 -9.39 -15.15 -3.61
C PHE A 262 -9.45 -16.19 -2.48
N LEU A 263 -8.98 -15.82 -1.30
CA LEU A 263 -8.97 -16.64 -0.09
C LEU A 263 -9.86 -16.09 1.02
N ALA A 264 -9.77 -14.79 1.30
CA ALA A 264 -10.49 -14.13 2.38
C ALA A 264 -10.60 -12.62 2.15
N GLN A 265 -11.47 -11.96 2.93
CA GLN A 265 -11.49 -10.50 3.03
C GLN A 265 -11.71 -10.07 4.48
N TRP A 266 -11.12 -8.93 4.84
CA TRP A 266 -11.22 -8.34 6.17
C TRP A 266 -11.81 -6.94 6.06
N PRO A 267 -13.02 -6.71 6.59
CA PRO A 267 -13.62 -5.38 6.55
C PRO A 267 -12.85 -4.40 7.42
N THR A 268 -12.66 -3.18 6.93
CA THR A 268 -12.05 -2.07 7.67
C THR A 268 -13.11 -1.02 8.00
N VAL A 269 -12.91 -0.23 9.08
CA VAL A 269 -13.88 0.84 9.46
C VAL A 269 -13.80 1.99 8.48
N GLU A 270 -12.58 2.31 8.03
CA GLU A 270 -12.27 3.38 7.07
C GLU A 270 -11.38 2.81 5.97
N GLY A 271 -11.23 3.55 4.88
CA GLY A 271 -10.35 3.15 3.79
C GLY A 271 -8.89 3.15 4.22
N VAL A 272 -8.33 1.96 4.45
CA VAL A 272 -6.90 1.80 4.76
C VAL A 272 -6.09 1.95 3.48
N SER A 273 -5.12 2.87 3.49
CA SER A 273 -4.20 3.06 2.36
C SER A 273 -2.94 2.22 2.52
N GLY A 274 -2.18 2.42 3.62
CA GLY A 274 -0.86 1.83 3.81
C GLY A 274 -0.89 0.44 4.44
N LEU A 275 -0.09 -0.49 3.91
CA LEU A 275 0.21 -1.79 4.53
C LEU A 275 1.72 -1.95 4.72
N PHE A 276 2.10 -2.61 5.81
CA PHE A 276 3.44 -3.09 6.04
C PHE A 276 3.40 -4.45 6.75
N LEU A 277 4.05 -5.46 6.18
CA LEU A 277 4.20 -6.78 6.80
C LEU A 277 5.50 -6.81 7.61
N THR A 278 5.39 -7.12 8.89
CA THR A 278 6.52 -7.24 9.81
C THR A 278 7.24 -8.59 9.67
N LYS A 279 8.48 -8.67 10.15
CA LYS A 279 9.28 -9.92 10.13
C LYS A 279 8.65 -11.06 10.93
N ASP A 280 7.85 -10.73 11.95
CA ASP A 280 7.07 -11.66 12.80
C ASP A 280 5.64 -11.90 12.29
N GLU A 281 5.41 -11.56 11.01
CA GLU A 281 4.15 -11.85 10.29
C GLU A 281 2.90 -11.21 10.91
N HIS A 282 3.03 -9.96 11.30
CA HIS A 282 1.89 -9.08 11.56
C HIS A 282 1.79 -8.02 10.46
N ILE A 283 0.59 -7.49 10.25
CA ILE A 283 0.34 -6.45 9.25
C ILE A 283 -0.04 -5.15 9.95
N TRP A 284 0.79 -4.12 9.79
CA TRP A 284 0.34 -2.77 10.03
C TRP A 284 -0.56 -2.32 8.88
N ALA A 285 -1.79 -2.02 9.21
CA ALA A 285 -2.79 -1.44 8.31
C ALA A 285 -3.05 0.00 8.77
N GLY A 286 -2.33 0.95 8.19
CA GLY A 286 -2.23 2.29 8.77
C GLY A 286 -1.68 2.22 10.20
N GLY A 287 -2.40 2.80 11.15
CA GLY A 287 -2.04 2.81 12.58
C GLY A 287 -2.54 1.60 13.39
N VAL A 288 -3.04 0.53 12.76
CA VAL A 288 -3.59 -0.65 13.41
C VAL A 288 -2.76 -1.89 13.06
N LEU A 289 -2.41 -2.69 14.06
CA LEU A 289 -1.68 -3.95 13.89
C LEU A 289 -2.66 -5.12 13.84
N LEU A 290 -2.53 -5.95 12.82
CA LEU A 290 -3.33 -7.15 12.58
C LEU A 290 -2.43 -8.40 12.63
N ASN A 291 -3.00 -9.55 13.03
CA ASN A 291 -2.41 -10.85 12.70
C ASN A 291 -2.80 -11.29 11.27
N LEU A 292 -2.25 -12.40 10.80
CA LEU A 292 -2.54 -12.93 9.45
C LEU A 292 -3.93 -13.59 9.32
N GLN A 293 -4.76 -13.54 10.34
CA GLN A 293 -6.18 -13.90 10.32
C GLN A 293 -7.07 -12.65 10.19
N GLY A 294 -6.47 -11.45 10.20
CA GLY A 294 -7.20 -10.18 10.15
C GLY A 294 -7.73 -9.72 11.50
N GLU A 295 -7.30 -10.35 12.59
CA GLU A 295 -7.70 -9.97 13.94
C GLU A 295 -6.83 -8.81 14.42
N VAL A 296 -7.46 -7.85 15.11
CA VAL A 296 -6.78 -6.67 15.65
C VAL A 296 -5.95 -7.05 16.88
N VAL A 297 -4.64 -6.85 16.78
CA VAL A 297 -3.69 -7.04 17.89
C VAL A 297 -3.59 -5.78 18.74
N GLY A 298 -3.60 -4.60 18.11
CA GLY A 298 -3.56 -3.33 18.79
C GLY A 298 -3.39 -2.14 17.83
N ARG A 299 -3.15 -0.96 18.41
CA ARG A 299 -3.03 0.28 17.62
C ARG A 299 -1.96 1.22 18.16
N LEU A 300 -1.52 2.13 17.31
CA LEU A 300 -0.75 3.31 17.69
C LEU A 300 -1.66 4.33 18.43
N PRO A 301 -1.11 5.08 19.38
CA PRO A 301 -1.83 6.19 20.00
C PRO A 301 -2.08 7.29 18.94
N ASN A 302 -3.24 7.92 19.00
CA ASN A 302 -3.62 9.06 18.13
C ASN A 302 -3.52 8.79 16.60
N ALA A 303 -3.28 7.56 16.18
CA ALA A 303 -3.38 7.20 14.79
C ALA A 303 -4.87 7.11 14.41
N ASN A 304 -5.27 7.85 13.38
CA ASN A 304 -6.56 7.66 12.76
C ASN A 304 -6.62 6.24 12.19
N ALA A 305 -7.79 5.63 12.14
CA ALA A 305 -7.96 4.29 11.56
C ALA A 305 -7.61 4.27 10.05
N SER A 306 -7.75 5.40 9.36
CA SER A 306 -7.24 5.67 8.00
C SER A 306 -5.77 6.11 8.01
N GLY A 307 -5.12 6.16 9.17
CA GLY A 307 -3.83 6.80 9.40
C GLY A 307 -2.68 6.19 8.64
N GLY A 308 -2.06 7.03 7.82
CA GLY A 308 -0.90 6.70 7.02
C GLY A 308 -1.23 6.27 5.59
N HIS A 309 -0.88 7.13 4.63
CA HIS A 309 -0.90 6.76 3.21
C HIS A 309 0.18 5.70 2.91
N GLY A 310 1.31 5.76 3.62
CA GLY A 310 2.35 4.74 3.66
C GLY A 310 2.73 4.39 5.08
N VAL A 311 3.17 3.15 5.30
CA VAL A 311 3.64 2.62 6.59
C VAL A 311 4.98 1.94 6.39
N ALA A 312 5.91 2.17 7.31
CA ALA A 312 7.16 1.43 7.39
C ALA A 312 7.53 1.14 8.85
N VAL A 313 8.26 0.05 9.08
CA VAL A 313 8.74 -0.34 10.41
C VAL A 313 10.22 -0.61 10.32
N SER A 314 11.00 -0.04 11.24
CA SER A 314 12.43 -0.32 11.34
C SER A 314 12.70 -1.64 12.05
N ASP A 315 13.92 -2.14 11.96
CA ASP A 315 14.37 -3.33 12.67
C ASP A 315 14.32 -3.17 14.21
N SER A 316 14.38 -1.93 14.72
CA SER A 316 14.16 -1.62 16.12
C SER A 316 12.68 -1.63 16.54
N GLY A 317 11.76 -1.77 15.58
CA GLY A 317 10.32 -1.74 15.81
C GLY A 317 9.71 -0.34 15.81
N ASP A 318 10.47 0.71 15.47
CA ASP A 318 9.90 2.06 15.28
C ASP A 318 8.97 2.07 14.08
N VAL A 319 7.79 2.66 14.22
CA VAL A 319 6.78 2.75 13.15
C VAL A 319 6.75 4.15 12.58
N TYR A 320 6.75 4.25 11.26
CA TYR A 320 6.67 5.51 10.52
C TYR A 320 5.41 5.54 9.68
N LEU A 321 4.66 6.64 9.74
CA LEU A 321 3.47 6.86 8.94
C LEU A 321 3.67 8.09 8.03
N ALA A 322 3.42 7.89 6.75
CA ALA A 322 3.36 8.97 5.76
C ALA A 322 1.94 9.57 5.75
N GLN A 323 1.82 10.89 5.93
CA GLN A 323 0.53 11.57 6.01
C GLN A 323 0.34 12.56 4.85
N LEU A 324 -0.83 12.52 4.22
CA LEU A 324 -1.15 13.44 3.12
C LEU A 324 -1.36 14.90 3.58
N ASP A 325 -1.35 15.16 4.87
CA ASP A 325 -1.29 16.53 5.42
C ASP A 325 0.13 17.12 5.48
N GLY A 326 1.10 16.43 4.87
CA GLY A 326 2.49 16.88 4.79
C GLY A 326 3.34 16.53 6.00
N LYS A 327 2.96 15.52 6.79
CA LYS A 327 3.72 15.06 7.96
C LYS A 327 4.25 13.65 7.78
N VAL A 328 5.34 13.38 8.46
CA VAL A 328 5.77 12.02 8.80
C VAL A 328 5.65 11.88 10.30
N GLN A 329 4.92 10.87 10.76
CA GLN A 329 4.86 10.53 12.17
C GLN A 329 5.81 9.37 12.46
N LYS A 330 6.63 9.52 13.50
CA LYS A 330 7.47 8.45 14.03
C LYS A 330 6.93 8.01 15.39
N PHE A 331 6.77 6.71 15.57
CA PHE A 331 6.34 6.12 16.84
C PHE A 331 7.43 5.16 17.33
N VAL A 332 7.79 5.27 18.62
CA VAL A 332 8.75 4.40 19.29
C VAL A 332 8.07 3.64 20.41
N LYS A 333 8.43 2.39 20.60
CA LYS A 333 7.94 1.58 21.73
C LYS A 333 8.78 1.90 22.96
N ARG A 334 8.13 2.17 24.09
CA ARG A 334 8.78 2.35 25.39
C ARG A 334 8.70 1.10 26.26
#